data_1964f034febdb0aaa82c35b82242b622
#
_entry.id   1964f034febdb0aaa82c35b82242b622
#
_cell.length_a   1.000
_cell.length_b   1.000
_cell.length_c   1.000
_cell.angle_alpha   90.00
_cell.angle_beta   90.00
_cell.angle_gamma   90.00
#
_symmetry.space_group_name_H-M   'P 1'
#
loop_
_entity.id
_entity.type
_entity.pdbx_description
1 polymer ?
#
loop_
_entity_poly.entity_id
_entity_poly.type
_entity_poly.pdbx_seq_one_letter_code
_entity_poly.pdbx_strand_id
1 'polypeptide(L)'
;MRVLITGIFFIGLFACSQESKQSGRHDDAALEKKVVSSKLMLTESQIKLGNISTQTVKKQDIGQTLPVNARLVADEELTEVISSRAAGRIEMLFVKEAGRKVNKGEALYELYSESLLTIQKEYLLALEQYKSMKAIDSRYEDYLKSARKKLLLYGLTDKQIGQLNTMKDIHPRIIFLATATGIVKEIKVAEGQYLNEGDVIYQLENINKLWVEAELYPSELQYVKTGDRILIQVAGYRHTPVEANITFLSPEYRSNTQVTVLRASLNNPTLQWKPGMQAQVFLKHSEKTSLAVPADAVIHDQHGTHVYIQTATNTFAPRMVKTGVENFDTVEITDGLKEGDTVVVSGAYLLYSELILKTGTDPMASHHHH
;
A
#
# COMPACT_ATOMS: atom_id res chain seq x y z
N MET A 1 2.87 58.11 28.47
CA MET A 1 1.81 59.06 28.04
C MET A 1 0.50 58.32 28.30
N ARG A 2 -0.08 58.37 29.54
CA ARG A 2 -1.16 59.25 30.01
C ARG A 2 -2.30 59.33 28.99
N VAL A 3 -3.52 58.82 29.34
CA VAL A 3 -4.67 59.42 30.01
C VAL A 3 -5.72 58.27 30.11
N LEU A 4 -6.23 57.72 31.19
CA LEU A 4 -7.11 58.17 32.26
C LEU A 4 -8.37 58.94 31.76
N ILE A 5 -9.55 58.41 32.17
CA ILE A 5 -10.77 59.12 32.63
C ILE A 5 -11.91 58.09 32.72
N THR A 6 -12.34 57.60 33.90
CA THR A 6 -13.39 58.10 34.81
C THR A 6 -14.81 58.13 34.15
N GLY A 7 -15.90 57.53 34.61
CA GLY A 7 -16.43 57.24 35.90
C GLY A 7 -17.99 57.53 35.89
N ILE A 8 -18.71 57.13 36.94
CA ILE A 8 -20.11 57.48 37.32
C ILE A 8 -21.08 56.30 37.14
N PHE A 9 -21.42 55.49 38.14
CA PHE A 9 -22.24 55.67 39.34
C PHE A 9 -23.66 56.19 39.05
N PHE A 10 -24.72 55.35 39.18
CA PHE A 10 -26.03 55.75 39.66
C PHE A 10 -26.75 54.60 40.39
N ILE A 11 -27.23 54.96 41.58
CA ILE A 11 -27.98 54.25 42.62
C ILE A 11 -29.46 54.52 42.42
N GLY A 12 -30.34 53.60 42.79
CA GLY A 12 -31.78 53.88 42.99
C GLY A 12 -32.57 52.58 43.14
N LEU A 13 -32.73 52.03 44.25
CA LEU A 13 -33.70 52.13 45.34
C LEU A 13 -35.11 51.57 45.00
N PHE A 14 -35.46 50.50 45.76
CA PHE A 14 -36.68 50.10 46.43
C PHE A 14 -38.08 50.29 45.80
N ALA A 15 -38.82 49.13 45.79
CA ALA A 15 -40.17 49.09 46.42
C ALA A 15 -40.64 47.67 46.64
N CYS A 16 -40.97 47.35 47.88
CA CYS A 16 -41.78 46.19 48.29
C CYS A 16 -43.24 46.45 47.99
N SER A 17 -44.04 45.43 47.72
CA SER A 17 -45.46 45.32 48.17
C SER A 17 -46.00 43.94 47.75
N GLN A 18 -46.20 43.02 48.66
CA GLN A 18 -47.50 42.61 49.29
C GLN A 18 -48.18 41.38 48.55
N GLU A 19 -48.42 40.38 49.39
CA GLU A 19 -49.17 39.16 49.23
C GLU A 19 -50.59 39.33 48.70
N SER A 20 -51.05 38.41 47.92
CA SER A 20 -52.39 37.88 47.94
C SER A 20 -52.46 36.42 47.65
N LYS A 21 -52.85 35.60 48.63
CA LYS A 21 -53.29 34.22 48.53
C LYS A 21 -54.49 34.14 47.61
N GLN A 22 -54.39 33.31 46.58
CA GLN A 22 -55.54 32.73 45.95
C GLN A 22 -55.31 31.27 45.67
N SER A 23 -56.06 30.44 46.38
CA SER A 23 -56.23 28.99 46.23
C SER A 23 -56.82 28.68 44.87
N GLY A 24 -56.07 27.98 44.03
CA GLY A 24 -56.56 27.40 42.80
C GLY A 24 -56.08 25.94 42.73
N ARG A 25 -57.02 25.02 42.93
CA ARG A 25 -56.85 23.61 42.58
C ARG A 25 -56.40 23.52 41.11
N HIS A 26 -55.20 23.05 40.88
CA HIS A 26 -54.84 22.53 39.61
C HIS A 26 -54.68 21.00 39.72
N ASP A 27 -55.47 20.33 38.94
CA ASP A 27 -55.39 18.90 38.66
C ASP A 27 -53.95 18.53 38.30
N ASP A 28 -53.39 17.62 39.09
CA ASP A 28 -52.20 16.88 38.72
C ASP A 28 -52.53 15.98 37.50
N ALA A 29 -52.44 16.58 36.30
CA ALA A 29 -52.26 15.79 35.10
C ALA A 29 -50.85 15.23 35.12
N ALA A 30 -50.72 14.00 35.59
CA ALA A 30 -49.51 13.22 35.47
C ALA A 30 -49.09 13.22 34.00
N LEU A 31 -48.06 14.02 33.67
CA LEU A 31 -47.27 13.90 32.46
C LEU A 31 -46.61 12.52 32.55
N GLU A 32 -47.30 11.49 32.05
CA GLU A 32 -46.65 10.23 31.70
C GLU A 32 -45.43 10.54 30.83
N LYS A 33 -44.28 10.50 31.44
CA LYS A 33 -42.99 10.48 30.71
C LYS A 33 -43.10 9.25 29.79
N LYS A 34 -43.48 9.49 28.54
CA LYS A 34 -43.43 8.50 27.47
C LYS A 34 -42.00 8.03 27.38
N VAL A 35 -41.72 6.88 27.97
CA VAL A 35 -40.43 6.20 27.82
C VAL A 35 -40.30 5.93 26.33
N VAL A 36 -39.56 6.76 25.62
CA VAL A 36 -39.27 6.58 24.21
C VAL A 36 -38.53 5.24 24.13
N SER A 37 -39.19 4.24 23.62
CA SER A 37 -38.58 2.92 23.41
C SER A 37 -37.38 3.10 22.47
N SER A 38 -36.17 2.93 22.96
CA SER A 38 -34.95 2.92 22.19
C SER A 38 -34.82 1.70 21.24
N LYS A 39 -35.90 0.96 21.04
CA LYS A 39 -35.96 -0.23 20.19
C LYS A 39 -36.49 0.12 18.81
N LEU A 40 -35.81 -0.35 17.79
CA LEU A 40 -36.19 -0.19 16.39
C LEU A 40 -36.68 -1.53 15.85
N MET A 41 -37.93 -1.59 15.43
CA MET A 41 -38.48 -2.75 14.72
C MET A 41 -38.48 -2.44 13.23
N LEU A 42 -37.94 -3.34 12.43
CA LEU A 42 -37.85 -3.26 10.97
C LEU A 42 -38.60 -4.39 10.30
N THR A 43 -39.07 -4.13 9.09
CA THR A 43 -39.63 -5.17 8.23
C THR A 43 -38.50 -5.95 7.55
N GLU A 44 -38.80 -7.19 7.11
CA GLU A 44 -37.80 -7.97 6.35
C GLU A 44 -37.31 -7.27 5.09
N SER A 45 -38.19 -6.51 4.44
CA SER A 45 -37.85 -5.71 3.26
C SER A 45 -36.82 -4.61 3.61
N GLN A 46 -36.99 -3.91 4.75
CA GLN A 46 -36.07 -2.90 5.22
C GLN A 46 -34.72 -3.50 5.60
N ILE A 47 -34.69 -4.66 6.24
CA ILE A 47 -33.46 -5.39 6.58
C ILE A 47 -32.67 -5.73 5.31
N LYS A 48 -33.38 -6.28 4.29
CA LYS A 48 -32.74 -6.62 3.00
C LYS A 48 -32.23 -5.39 2.24
N LEU A 49 -33.05 -4.33 2.17
CA LEU A 49 -32.66 -3.08 1.49
C LEU A 49 -31.50 -2.38 2.20
N GLY A 50 -31.46 -2.42 3.53
CA GLY A 50 -30.41 -1.83 4.34
C GLY A 50 -29.16 -2.71 4.45
N ASN A 51 -29.14 -3.89 3.81
CA ASN A 51 -28.06 -4.87 3.93
C ASN A 51 -27.66 -5.12 5.40
N ILE A 52 -28.68 -5.21 6.28
CA ILE A 52 -28.47 -5.40 7.71
C ILE A 52 -28.17 -6.87 7.96
N SER A 53 -27.00 -7.15 8.47
CA SER A 53 -26.60 -8.50 8.87
C SER A 53 -26.17 -8.53 10.33
N THR A 54 -26.38 -9.67 10.96
CA THR A 54 -26.08 -9.88 12.38
C THR A 54 -25.11 -11.04 12.56
N GLN A 55 -24.31 -10.99 13.62
CA GLN A 55 -23.39 -12.04 14.02
C GLN A 55 -23.46 -12.25 15.52
N THR A 56 -23.34 -13.50 15.94
CA THR A 56 -23.21 -13.83 17.36
C THR A 56 -21.82 -13.50 17.86
N VAL A 57 -21.73 -12.74 18.94
CA VAL A 57 -20.46 -12.35 19.59
C VAL A 57 -19.82 -13.59 20.21
N LYS A 58 -18.56 -13.80 19.88
CA LYS A 58 -17.74 -14.89 20.41
C LYS A 58 -16.40 -14.33 20.85
N LYS A 59 -15.74 -15.06 21.75
CA LYS A 59 -14.35 -14.82 22.03
C LYS A 59 -13.51 -15.20 20.82
N GLN A 60 -12.62 -14.34 20.43
CA GLN A 60 -11.66 -14.57 19.36
C GLN A 60 -10.31 -13.95 19.74
N ASP A 61 -9.27 -14.41 19.09
CA ASP A 61 -7.96 -13.85 19.30
C ASP A 61 -7.87 -12.49 18.62
N ILE A 62 -7.72 -11.45 19.41
CA ILE A 62 -7.50 -10.09 18.93
C ILE A 62 -6.08 -9.66 19.27
N GLY A 63 -5.33 -9.32 18.25
CA GLY A 63 -3.95 -8.87 18.38
C GLY A 63 -3.88 -7.35 18.39
N GLN A 64 -3.17 -6.79 19.34
CA GLN A 64 -2.75 -5.42 19.26
C GLN A 64 -1.69 -5.30 18.16
N THR A 65 -1.86 -4.35 17.25
CA THR A 65 -0.90 -4.08 16.20
C THR A 65 -0.12 -2.82 16.49
N LEU A 66 1.19 -2.87 16.26
CA LEU A 66 2.08 -1.74 16.38
C LEU A 66 2.37 -1.20 14.98
N PRO A 67 1.93 0.03 14.62
CA PRO A 67 2.24 0.62 13.33
C PRO A 67 3.69 1.12 13.32
N VAL A 68 4.46 0.66 12.34
CA VAL A 68 5.83 1.09 12.09
C VAL A 68 5.93 1.73 10.72
N ASN A 69 6.63 2.86 10.64
CA ASN A 69 6.83 3.56 9.38
C ASN A 69 7.73 2.74 8.45
N ALA A 70 7.33 2.69 7.19
CA ALA A 70 8.02 1.95 6.15
C ALA A 70 8.02 2.73 4.84
N ARG A 71 8.83 2.28 3.89
CA ARG A 71 8.85 2.78 2.53
C ARG A 71 8.93 1.63 1.54
N LEU A 72 8.40 1.85 0.36
CA LEU A 72 8.58 0.94 -0.76
C LEU A 72 9.91 1.22 -1.44
N VAL A 73 10.69 0.17 -1.69
CA VAL A 73 11.93 0.25 -2.44
C VAL A 73 11.92 -0.78 -3.57
N ALA A 74 12.64 -0.51 -4.64
CA ALA A 74 12.81 -1.47 -5.69
C ALA A 74 13.57 -2.70 -5.17
N ASP A 75 13.23 -3.87 -5.67
CA ASP A 75 13.98 -5.09 -5.40
C ASP A 75 15.31 -5.01 -6.18
N GLU A 76 16.41 -4.83 -5.44
CA GLU A 76 17.74 -4.69 -6.05
C GLU A 76 18.18 -5.95 -6.79
N GLU A 77 17.69 -7.13 -6.41
CA GLU A 77 17.95 -8.38 -7.10
C GLU A 77 17.32 -8.41 -8.50
N LEU A 78 16.30 -7.59 -8.73
CA LEU A 78 15.61 -7.44 -10.01
C LEU A 78 16.06 -6.21 -10.79
N THR A 79 17.08 -5.50 -10.32
CA THR A 79 17.67 -4.37 -11.02
C THR A 79 18.70 -4.88 -12.03
N GLU A 80 18.52 -4.51 -13.29
CA GLU A 80 19.43 -4.88 -14.37
C GLU A 80 20.28 -3.69 -14.79
N VAL A 81 21.58 -3.90 -14.83
CA VAL A 81 22.56 -2.92 -15.32
C VAL A 81 22.90 -3.26 -16.77
N ILE A 82 22.60 -2.34 -17.67
CA ILE A 82 22.98 -2.45 -19.09
C ILE A 82 24.27 -1.68 -19.29
N SER A 83 25.34 -2.43 -19.55
CA SER A 83 26.66 -1.90 -19.85
C SER A 83 27.05 -2.10 -21.30
N SER A 84 27.98 -1.28 -21.79
CA SER A 84 28.56 -1.44 -23.11
C SER A 84 29.35 -2.75 -23.20
N ARG A 85 29.09 -3.53 -24.26
CA ARG A 85 29.83 -4.77 -24.54
C ARG A 85 31.00 -4.57 -25.50
N ALA A 86 31.18 -3.35 -25.99
CA ALA A 86 32.29 -2.97 -26.86
C ALA A 86 32.65 -1.52 -26.63
N ALA A 87 33.92 -1.19 -26.85
CA ALA A 87 34.32 0.20 -26.90
C ALA A 87 33.76 0.86 -28.17
N GLY A 88 33.31 2.12 -28.05
CA GLY A 88 32.74 2.85 -29.17
C GLY A 88 32.05 4.13 -28.77
N ARG A 89 31.47 4.83 -29.75
CA ARG A 89 30.73 6.09 -29.52
C ARG A 89 29.23 5.86 -29.59
N ILE A 90 28.52 6.40 -28.64
CA ILE A 90 27.04 6.46 -28.68
C ILE A 90 26.62 7.40 -29.82
N GLU A 91 25.95 6.86 -30.83
CA GLU A 91 25.41 7.65 -31.92
C GLU A 91 24.01 8.19 -31.60
N MET A 92 23.17 7.33 -30.99
CA MET A 92 21.80 7.68 -30.65
C MET A 92 21.34 6.95 -29.39
N LEU A 93 20.55 7.62 -28.58
CA LEU A 93 19.76 7.03 -27.49
C LEU A 93 18.29 7.02 -27.90
N PHE A 94 17.67 5.84 -27.99
CA PHE A 94 16.24 5.69 -28.28
C PHE A 94 15.36 5.94 -27.05
N VAL A 95 15.95 5.74 -25.87
CA VAL A 95 15.33 5.99 -24.57
C VAL A 95 16.12 7.08 -23.87
N LYS A 96 15.52 8.27 -23.76
CA LYS A 96 16.18 9.48 -23.25
C LYS A 96 15.66 9.95 -21.89
N GLU A 97 14.66 9.26 -21.34
CA GLU A 97 13.97 9.70 -20.12
C GLU A 97 14.01 8.63 -19.04
N ALA A 98 14.42 9.02 -17.84
CA ALA A 98 14.22 8.20 -16.64
C ALA A 98 12.71 8.09 -16.31
N GLY A 99 12.31 6.97 -15.74
CA GLY A 99 10.90 6.67 -15.45
C GLY A 99 10.14 6.05 -16.62
N ARG A 100 10.71 6.00 -17.83
CA ARG A 100 10.09 5.34 -18.98
C ARG A 100 10.14 3.82 -18.83
N LYS A 101 9.01 3.16 -19.12
CA LYS A 101 8.94 1.69 -19.22
C LYS A 101 9.55 1.24 -20.55
N VAL A 102 10.41 0.23 -20.46
CA VAL A 102 11.07 -0.42 -21.61
C VAL A 102 10.70 -1.89 -21.59
N ASN A 103 10.43 -2.46 -22.77
CA ASN A 103 10.14 -3.87 -22.92
C ASN A 103 11.36 -4.62 -23.43
N LYS A 104 11.50 -5.89 -23.04
CA LYS A 104 12.54 -6.77 -23.60
C LYS A 104 12.50 -6.76 -25.12
N GLY A 105 13.67 -6.51 -25.76
CA GLY A 105 13.81 -6.44 -27.20
C GLY A 105 13.55 -5.04 -27.80
N GLU A 106 13.18 -4.04 -27.00
CA GLU A 106 13.06 -2.65 -27.42
C GLU A 106 14.44 -2.03 -27.65
N ALA A 107 14.58 -1.17 -28.68
CA ALA A 107 15.83 -0.48 -28.96
C ALA A 107 16.18 0.51 -27.84
N LEU A 108 17.41 0.44 -27.33
CA LEU A 108 17.92 1.32 -26.28
C LEU A 108 18.88 2.36 -26.80
N TYR A 109 19.91 1.95 -27.50
CA TYR A 109 20.95 2.82 -28.04
C TYR A 109 21.58 2.26 -29.30
N GLU A 110 22.20 3.14 -30.07
CA GLU A 110 23.02 2.83 -31.23
C GLU A 110 24.48 3.14 -30.92
N LEU A 111 25.36 2.19 -31.17
CA LEU A 111 26.81 2.30 -30.93
C LEU A 111 27.57 2.19 -32.23
N TYR A 112 28.44 3.14 -32.53
CA TYR A 112 29.50 3.02 -33.52
C TYR A 112 30.72 2.38 -32.86
N SER A 113 31.22 1.28 -33.42
CA SER A 113 32.36 0.56 -32.85
C SER A 113 33.20 -0.12 -33.93
N GLU A 114 34.50 0.15 -33.94
CA GLU A 114 35.44 -0.47 -34.87
C GLU A 114 35.67 -1.96 -34.55
N SER A 115 35.64 -2.32 -33.27
CA SER A 115 35.73 -3.74 -32.87
C SER A 115 34.54 -4.53 -33.37
N LEU A 116 33.33 -3.98 -33.31
CA LEU A 116 32.12 -4.60 -33.86
C LEU A 116 32.18 -4.71 -35.39
N LEU A 117 32.76 -3.78 -36.09
CA LEU A 117 33.03 -3.89 -37.53
C LEU A 117 33.96 -5.08 -37.84
N THR A 118 35.04 -5.18 -37.07
CA THR A 118 36.03 -6.26 -37.26
C THR A 118 35.42 -7.65 -37.08
N ILE A 119 34.67 -7.86 -36.00
CA ILE A 119 34.06 -9.18 -35.75
C ILE A 119 32.93 -9.52 -36.73
N GLN A 120 32.22 -8.55 -37.29
CA GLN A 120 31.27 -8.77 -38.39
C GLN A 120 32.00 -9.25 -39.66
N LYS A 121 33.17 -8.63 -40.01
CA LYS A 121 34.00 -9.07 -41.14
C LYS A 121 34.51 -10.48 -40.93
N GLU A 122 35.03 -10.80 -39.75
CA GLU A 122 35.48 -12.14 -39.38
C GLU A 122 34.36 -13.18 -39.58
N TYR A 123 33.16 -12.87 -39.13
CA TYR A 123 32.01 -13.76 -39.27
C TYR A 123 31.61 -13.99 -40.74
N LEU A 124 31.55 -12.93 -41.56
CA LEU A 124 31.20 -13.05 -42.97
C LEU A 124 32.26 -13.83 -43.74
N LEU A 125 33.55 -13.66 -43.44
CA LEU A 125 34.63 -14.44 -44.00
C LEU A 125 34.50 -15.93 -43.62
N ALA A 126 34.23 -16.23 -42.35
CA ALA A 126 34.01 -17.60 -41.89
C ALA A 126 32.77 -18.23 -42.57
N LEU A 127 31.72 -17.47 -42.82
CA LEU A 127 30.54 -17.93 -43.54
C LEU A 127 30.83 -18.24 -45.01
N GLU A 128 31.63 -17.42 -45.68
CA GLU A 128 32.06 -17.68 -47.07
C GLU A 128 32.94 -18.95 -47.17
N GLN A 129 33.93 -19.05 -46.29
CA GLN A 129 34.79 -20.25 -46.21
C GLN A 129 33.95 -21.50 -45.92
N TYR A 130 33.04 -21.46 -45.00
CA TYR A 130 32.12 -22.57 -44.73
C TYR A 130 31.31 -23.00 -45.97
N LYS A 131 30.72 -22.03 -46.68
CA LYS A 131 29.94 -22.30 -47.88
C LYS A 131 30.77 -22.99 -48.99
N SER A 132 32.03 -22.59 -49.14
CA SER A 132 32.92 -23.09 -50.17
C SER A 132 33.59 -24.41 -49.78
N MET A 133 33.93 -24.63 -48.53
CA MET A 133 34.82 -25.69 -48.07
C MET A 133 34.18 -26.74 -47.17
N LYS A 134 32.90 -26.59 -46.78
CA LYS A 134 32.20 -27.50 -45.85
C LYS A 134 32.21 -28.95 -46.27
N ALA A 135 32.26 -29.23 -47.57
CA ALA A 135 32.31 -30.58 -48.11
C ALA A 135 33.72 -31.20 -48.05
N ILE A 136 34.75 -30.41 -47.85
CA ILE A 136 36.15 -30.82 -47.87
C ILE A 136 36.69 -30.99 -46.43
N ASP A 137 36.29 -30.07 -45.53
CA ASP A 137 36.85 -30.05 -44.19
C ASP A 137 35.80 -29.49 -43.17
N SER A 138 35.47 -30.30 -42.17
CA SER A 138 34.52 -29.97 -41.11
C SER A 138 34.97 -28.80 -40.18
N ARG A 139 36.26 -28.50 -40.15
CA ARG A 139 36.83 -27.41 -39.33
C ARG A 139 36.22 -26.03 -39.68
N TYR A 140 35.77 -25.82 -40.93
CA TYR A 140 35.11 -24.60 -41.35
C TYR A 140 33.76 -24.38 -40.67
N GLU A 141 33.06 -25.46 -40.30
CA GLU A 141 31.85 -25.37 -39.50
C GLU A 141 32.15 -24.84 -38.07
N ASP A 142 33.21 -25.31 -37.45
CA ASP A 142 33.63 -24.91 -36.12
C ASP A 142 34.12 -23.42 -36.11
N TYR A 143 34.79 -23.00 -37.19
CA TYR A 143 35.16 -21.58 -37.34
C TYR A 143 33.92 -20.69 -37.45
N LEU A 144 32.93 -21.07 -38.25
CA LEU A 144 31.68 -20.34 -38.37
C LEU A 144 30.93 -20.28 -37.03
N LYS A 145 30.83 -21.42 -36.33
CA LYS A 145 30.20 -21.46 -34.99
C LYS A 145 30.91 -20.54 -33.99
N SER A 146 32.24 -20.55 -34.02
CA SER A 146 33.05 -19.70 -33.13
C SER A 146 32.87 -18.21 -33.44
N ALA A 147 32.90 -17.83 -34.72
CA ALA A 147 32.65 -16.44 -35.13
C ALA A 147 31.24 -15.97 -34.78
N ARG A 148 30.21 -16.84 -34.97
CA ARG A 148 28.84 -16.54 -34.56
C ARG A 148 28.72 -16.36 -33.05
N LYS A 149 29.34 -17.25 -32.25
CA LYS A 149 29.36 -17.15 -30.79
C LYS A 149 29.99 -15.81 -30.32
N LYS A 150 31.06 -15.37 -31.00
CA LYS A 150 31.70 -14.08 -30.74
C LYS A 150 30.73 -12.93 -30.92
N LEU A 151 29.94 -12.90 -32.02
CA LEU A 151 28.91 -11.87 -32.23
C LEU A 151 27.85 -11.87 -31.12
N LEU A 152 27.38 -13.05 -30.70
CA LEU A 152 26.41 -13.17 -29.58
C LEU A 152 27.00 -12.67 -28.27
N LEU A 153 28.26 -12.92 -27.96
CA LEU A 153 28.93 -12.43 -26.75
C LEU A 153 29.02 -10.90 -26.73
N TYR A 154 29.22 -10.30 -27.90
CA TYR A 154 29.19 -8.85 -28.05
C TYR A 154 27.77 -8.25 -28.06
N GLY A 155 26.73 -9.08 -27.89
CA GLY A 155 25.35 -8.65 -27.69
C GLY A 155 24.50 -8.50 -28.93
N LEU A 156 24.98 -8.93 -30.11
CA LEU A 156 24.15 -9.02 -31.30
C LEU A 156 23.13 -10.14 -31.11
N THR A 157 21.92 -9.93 -31.57
CA THR A 157 20.85 -10.92 -31.54
C THR A 157 20.93 -11.89 -32.75
N ASP A 158 20.33 -13.06 -32.64
CA ASP A 158 20.23 -14.00 -33.76
C ASP A 158 19.59 -13.38 -35.00
N LYS A 159 18.60 -12.48 -34.79
CA LYS A 159 17.95 -11.74 -35.88
C LYS A 159 18.92 -10.83 -36.61
N GLN A 160 19.77 -10.08 -35.87
CA GLN A 160 20.77 -9.20 -36.47
C GLN A 160 21.85 -9.99 -37.20
N ILE A 161 22.29 -11.13 -36.64
CA ILE A 161 23.23 -12.05 -37.30
C ILE A 161 22.58 -12.64 -38.58
N GLY A 162 21.31 -12.98 -38.54
CA GLY A 162 20.58 -13.45 -39.71
C GLY A 162 20.47 -12.40 -40.83
N GLN A 163 20.26 -11.12 -40.46
CA GLN A 163 20.27 -9.99 -41.40
C GLN A 163 21.66 -9.81 -42.05
N LEU A 164 22.72 -9.88 -41.23
CA LEU A 164 24.10 -9.83 -41.74
C LEU A 164 24.38 -10.95 -42.79
N ASN A 165 23.85 -12.16 -42.58
CA ASN A 165 23.96 -13.26 -43.53
C ASN A 165 23.29 -12.99 -44.87
N THR A 166 22.14 -12.31 -44.82
CA THR A 166 21.30 -12.07 -46.02
C THR A 166 21.80 -10.88 -46.82
N MET A 167 22.08 -9.77 -46.12
CA MET A 167 22.46 -8.50 -46.74
C MET A 167 23.94 -8.47 -47.13
N LYS A 168 24.80 -9.27 -46.48
CA LYS A 168 26.26 -9.23 -46.58
C LYS A 168 26.86 -7.84 -46.38
N ASP A 169 26.10 -6.95 -45.80
CA ASP A 169 26.50 -5.59 -45.54
C ASP A 169 26.88 -5.41 -44.07
N ILE A 170 28.02 -4.76 -43.87
CA ILE A 170 28.61 -4.54 -42.56
C ILE A 170 28.15 -3.20 -42.07
N HIS A 171 27.42 -3.22 -40.96
CA HIS A 171 26.92 -2.00 -40.36
C HIS A 171 27.87 -1.49 -39.29
N PRO A 172 28.44 -0.25 -39.48
CA PRO A 172 29.32 0.34 -38.48
C PRO A 172 28.57 0.75 -37.20
N ARG A 173 27.24 0.88 -37.30
CA ARG A 173 26.35 1.26 -36.22
C ARG A 173 25.46 0.09 -35.87
N ILE A 174 25.50 -0.32 -34.61
CA ILE A 174 24.73 -1.44 -34.10
C ILE A 174 23.72 -0.95 -33.08
N ILE A 175 22.45 -1.33 -33.26
CA ILE A 175 21.39 -1.05 -32.30
C ILE A 175 21.39 -2.14 -31.23
N PHE A 176 21.55 -1.74 -30.00
CA PHE A 176 21.46 -2.61 -28.83
C PHE A 176 20.05 -2.55 -28.24
N LEU A 177 19.55 -3.74 -27.89
CA LEU A 177 18.20 -3.95 -27.43
C LEU A 177 18.16 -4.23 -25.92
N ALA A 178 17.04 -3.89 -25.29
CA ALA A 178 16.80 -4.21 -23.89
C ALA A 178 16.80 -5.74 -23.66
N THR A 179 17.55 -6.19 -22.70
CA THR A 179 17.68 -7.61 -22.30
C THR A 179 16.53 -8.06 -21.42
N ALA A 180 15.90 -7.13 -20.68
CA ALA A 180 14.72 -7.34 -19.84
C ALA A 180 13.70 -6.22 -19.97
N THR A 181 12.51 -6.47 -19.41
CA THR A 181 11.46 -5.47 -19.25
C THR A 181 11.64 -4.80 -17.89
N GLY A 182 11.64 -3.46 -17.88
CA GLY A 182 11.79 -2.68 -16.64
C GLY A 182 11.44 -1.21 -16.82
N ILE A 183 11.66 -0.44 -15.78
CA ILE A 183 11.57 1.03 -15.80
C ILE A 183 13.00 1.57 -15.76
N VAL A 184 13.31 2.52 -16.63
CA VAL A 184 14.62 3.18 -16.62
C VAL A 184 14.76 3.98 -15.33
N LYS A 185 15.65 3.55 -14.45
CA LYS A 185 16.00 4.27 -13.23
C LYS A 185 16.91 5.45 -13.54
N GLU A 186 17.97 5.18 -14.31
CA GLU A 186 19.02 6.13 -14.60
C GLU A 186 19.62 5.87 -15.98
N ILE A 187 20.02 6.94 -16.65
CA ILE A 187 20.79 6.94 -17.91
C ILE A 187 22.12 7.62 -17.58
N LYS A 188 23.23 6.89 -17.72
CA LYS A 188 24.57 7.35 -17.29
C LYS A 188 25.43 7.91 -18.43
N VAL A 189 24.89 7.98 -19.62
CA VAL A 189 25.61 8.37 -20.84
C VAL A 189 24.83 9.41 -21.63
N ALA A 190 25.54 10.10 -22.53
CA ALA A 190 24.98 11.05 -23.48
C ALA A 190 25.29 10.65 -24.93
N GLU A 191 24.49 11.11 -25.89
CA GLU A 191 24.77 10.99 -27.31
C GLU A 191 26.09 11.68 -27.65
N GLY A 192 26.89 11.06 -28.49
CA GLY A 192 28.26 11.52 -28.85
C GLY A 192 29.33 11.09 -27.86
N GLN A 193 28.98 10.57 -26.69
CA GLN A 193 29.97 10.11 -25.70
C GLN A 193 30.69 8.85 -26.19
N TYR A 194 32.03 8.78 -25.97
CA TYR A 194 32.80 7.57 -26.18
C TYR A 194 32.79 6.70 -24.93
N LEU A 195 32.55 5.40 -25.09
CA LEU A 195 32.46 4.41 -24.02
C LEU A 195 33.55 3.36 -24.14
N ASN A 196 34.00 2.86 -23.01
CA ASN A 196 34.80 1.64 -22.93
C ASN A 196 33.88 0.42 -22.72
N GLU A 197 34.41 -0.77 -22.96
CA GLU A 197 33.72 -2.00 -22.57
C GLU A 197 33.52 -2.03 -21.06
N GLY A 198 32.29 -2.32 -20.62
CA GLY A 198 31.88 -2.35 -19.21
C GLY A 198 31.26 -1.05 -18.70
N ASP A 199 31.37 0.08 -19.42
CA ASP A 199 30.75 1.33 -19.00
C ASP A 199 29.23 1.18 -18.92
N VAL A 200 28.64 1.62 -17.81
CA VAL A 200 27.20 1.54 -17.54
C VAL A 200 26.44 2.56 -18.38
N ILE A 201 25.43 2.10 -19.12
CA ILE A 201 24.59 2.94 -19.99
C ILE A 201 23.22 3.18 -19.33
N TYR A 202 22.54 2.12 -18.94
CA TYR A 202 21.22 2.18 -18.31
C TYR A 202 21.18 1.35 -17.03
N GLN A 203 20.36 1.78 -16.07
CA GLN A 203 19.88 0.94 -15.00
C GLN A 203 18.37 0.75 -15.16
N LEU A 204 17.92 -0.50 -15.23
CA LEU A 204 16.52 -0.85 -15.34
C LEU A 204 16.05 -1.49 -14.03
N GLU A 205 14.99 -0.97 -13.45
CA GLU A 205 14.34 -1.55 -12.28
C GLU A 205 13.09 -2.32 -12.70
N ASN A 206 12.96 -3.55 -12.22
CA ASN A 206 11.72 -4.29 -12.34
C ASN A 206 10.89 -4.05 -11.07
N ILE A 207 9.78 -3.33 -11.21
CA ILE A 207 8.90 -2.99 -10.09
C ILE A 207 7.67 -3.89 -9.97
N ASN A 208 7.63 -5.05 -10.67
CA ASN A 208 6.57 -6.05 -10.47
C ASN A 208 6.58 -6.63 -9.05
N LYS A 209 7.71 -6.53 -8.38
CA LYS A 209 7.93 -6.88 -6.99
C LYS A 209 8.72 -5.75 -6.33
N LEU A 210 8.28 -5.37 -5.16
CA LEU A 210 8.91 -4.33 -4.35
C LEU A 210 9.30 -4.89 -3.00
N TRP A 211 10.25 -4.28 -2.36
CA TRP A 211 10.48 -4.47 -0.94
C TRP A 211 9.79 -3.37 -0.16
N VAL A 212 9.23 -3.75 0.97
CA VAL A 212 8.79 -2.84 2.01
C VAL A 212 9.87 -2.82 3.05
N GLU A 213 10.56 -1.69 3.20
CA GLU A 213 11.58 -1.49 4.23
C GLU A 213 10.98 -0.72 5.40
N ALA A 214 11.02 -1.32 6.59
CA ALA A 214 10.69 -0.68 7.85
C ALA A 214 11.92 -0.61 8.75
N GLU A 215 12.04 0.48 9.50
CA GLU A 215 13.09 0.67 10.49
C GLU A 215 12.54 0.36 11.87
N LEU A 216 13.11 -0.65 12.53
CA LEU A 216 12.67 -1.14 13.84
C LEU A 216 13.62 -0.71 14.93
N TYR A 217 13.08 -0.23 16.04
CA TYR A 217 13.82 -0.05 17.27
C TYR A 217 14.04 -1.38 18.00
N PRO A 218 15.05 -1.48 18.90
CA PRO A 218 15.32 -2.71 19.65
C PRO A 218 14.12 -3.27 20.41
N SER A 219 13.24 -2.38 20.91
CA SER A 219 12.01 -2.77 21.62
C SER A 219 10.97 -3.44 20.72
N GLU A 220 11.03 -3.21 19.41
CA GLU A 220 10.07 -3.74 18.42
C GLU A 220 10.51 -5.10 17.88
N LEU A 221 11.82 -5.39 17.92
CA LEU A 221 12.40 -6.63 17.42
C LEU A 221 11.87 -7.89 18.09
N GLN A 222 11.46 -7.79 19.35
CA GLN A 222 10.91 -8.95 20.08
C GLN A 222 9.59 -9.46 19.48
N TYR A 223 8.91 -8.66 18.67
CA TYR A 223 7.60 -8.98 18.09
C TYR A 223 7.67 -9.51 16.66
N VAL A 224 8.87 -9.65 16.08
CA VAL A 224 9.02 -10.03 14.69
C VAL A 224 10.07 -11.10 14.49
N LYS A 225 9.79 -11.98 13.54
CA LYS A 225 10.73 -13.00 13.06
C LYS A 225 10.64 -13.08 11.54
N THR A 226 11.73 -13.51 10.92
CA THR A 226 11.70 -13.84 9.48
C THR A 226 10.66 -14.93 9.23
N GLY A 227 9.81 -14.71 8.23
CA GLY A 227 8.69 -15.59 7.89
C GLY A 227 7.34 -15.15 8.47
N ASP A 228 7.29 -14.23 9.44
CA ASP A 228 6.04 -13.74 10.00
C ASP A 228 5.23 -12.99 8.94
N ARG A 229 3.90 -13.13 9.04
CA ARG A 229 2.94 -12.35 8.23
C ARG A 229 2.71 -10.99 8.88
N ILE A 230 2.78 -9.97 8.06
CA ILE A 230 2.51 -8.58 8.43
C ILE A 230 1.48 -7.98 7.49
N LEU A 231 0.75 -6.99 7.98
CA LEU A 231 -0.11 -6.14 7.16
C LEU A 231 0.65 -4.88 6.78
N ILE A 232 0.50 -4.48 5.52
CA ILE A 232 1.14 -3.30 4.96
C ILE A 232 0.06 -2.39 4.41
N GLN A 233 0.10 -1.14 4.82
CA GLN A 233 -0.76 -0.09 4.31
C GLN A 233 0.09 0.92 3.55
N VAL A 234 -0.13 1.02 2.24
CA VAL A 234 0.57 2.00 1.39
C VAL A 234 -0.17 3.34 1.44
N ALA A 235 0.56 4.43 1.59
CA ALA A 235 -0.02 5.77 1.62
C ALA A 235 -0.81 6.06 0.34
N GLY A 236 -2.02 6.62 0.50
CA GLY A 236 -2.96 6.84 -0.60
C GLY A 236 -3.90 5.65 -0.89
N TYR A 237 -3.64 4.46 -0.34
CA TYR A 237 -4.44 3.24 -0.53
C TYR A 237 -5.00 2.73 0.82
N ARG A 238 -5.62 3.63 1.61
CA ARG A 238 -5.99 3.39 3.02
C ARG A 238 -6.96 2.23 3.27
N HIS A 239 -7.74 1.84 2.28
CA HIS A 239 -8.81 0.84 2.47
C HIS A 239 -8.42 -0.57 2.02
N THR A 240 -7.18 -0.81 1.64
CA THR A 240 -6.71 -2.12 1.17
C THR A 240 -5.35 -2.44 1.78
N PRO A 241 -5.29 -2.83 3.07
CA PRO A 241 -4.06 -3.39 3.61
C PRO A 241 -3.70 -4.66 2.84
N VAL A 242 -2.41 -4.85 2.60
CA VAL A 242 -1.88 -5.99 1.86
C VAL A 242 -1.07 -6.87 2.80
N GLU A 243 -1.33 -8.17 2.76
CA GLU A 243 -0.50 -9.13 3.48
C GLU A 243 0.83 -9.35 2.78
N ALA A 244 1.90 -9.40 3.57
CA ALA A 244 3.23 -9.78 3.12
C ALA A 244 3.96 -10.58 4.19
N ASN A 245 5.00 -11.29 3.78
CA ASN A 245 5.85 -12.03 4.69
C ASN A 245 7.18 -11.28 4.86
N ILE A 246 7.68 -11.27 6.11
CA ILE A 246 9.03 -10.77 6.41
C ILE A 246 10.04 -11.71 5.75
N THR A 247 10.80 -11.20 4.81
CA THR A 247 11.81 -11.98 4.07
C THR A 247 13.20 -11.81 4.66
N PHE A 248 13.46 -10.67 5.30
CA PHE A 248 14.77 -10.35 5.85
C PHE A 248 14.65 -9.45 7.06
N LEU A 249 15.51 -9.72 8.05
CA LEU A 249 15.71 -8.87 9.21
C LEU A 249 17.23 -8.67 9.35
N SER A 250 17.68 -7.42 9.29
CA SER A 250 19.11 -7.12 9.37
C SER A 250 19.67 -7.56 10.73
N PRO A 251 20.80 -8.28 10.75
CA PRO A 251 21.48 -8.61 12.01
C PRO A 251 22.23 -7.42 12.60
N GLU A 252 22.35 -6.32 11.86
CA GLU A 252 23.12 -5.15 12.25
C GLU A 252 22.22 -3.94 12.49
N TYR A 253 22.56 -3.15 13.50
CA TYR A 253 21.96 -1.85 13.73
C TYR A 253 22.65 -0.77 12.90
N ARG A 254 21.87 0.16 12.34
CA ARG A 254 22.44 1.35 11.72
C ARG A 254 23.11 2.22 12.79
N SER A 255 24.40 2.52 12.60
CA SER A 255 25.25 3.17 13.59
C SER A 255 24.71 4.51 14.11
N ASN A 256 24.00 5.29 13.29
CA ASN A 256 23.52 6.62 13.64
C ASN A 256 22.17 6.64 14.35
N THR A 257 21.32 5.63 14.15
CA THR A 257 19.92 5.62 14.62
C THR A 257 19.59 4.46 15.55
N GLN A 258 20.50 3.49 15.68
CA GLN A 258 20.31 2.25 16.45
C GLN A 258 19.05 1.47 16.03
N VAL A 259 18.63 1.63 14.79
CA VAL A 259 17.53 0.86 14.22
C VAL A 259 18.06 -0.28 13.36
N THR A 260 17.30 -1.36 13.28
CA THR A 260 17.53 -2.43 12.31
C THR A 260 16.53 -2.35 11.18
N VAL A 261 16.84 -2.95 10.04
CA VAL A 261 15.98 -2.94 8.85
C VAL A 261 15.23 -4.26 8.73
N LEU A 262 13.93 -4.15 8.67
CA LEU A 262 13.03 -5.22 8.27
C LEU A 262 12.71 -5.06 6.79
N ARG A 263 12.77 -6.15 6.01
CA ARG A 263 12.26 -6.21 4.63
C ARG A 263 11.15 -7.23 4.49
N ALA A 264 10.10 -6.83 3.81
CA ALA A 264 9.04 -7.72 3.38
C ALA A 264 8.84 -7.61 1.88
N SER A 265 8.46 -8.72 1.24
CA SER A 265 8.24 -8.77 -0.21
C SER A 265 6.81 -8.42 -0.55
N LEU A 266 6.61 -7.46 -1.44
CA LEU A 266 5.32 -6.98 -1.91
C LEU A 266 5.17 -7.19 -3.42
N ASN A 267 4.21 -8.01 -3.85
CA ASN A 267 3.90 -8.22 -5.26
C ASN A 267 3.13 -7.01 -5.82
N ASN A 268 3.55 -6.52 -6.99
CA ASN A 268 3.00 -5.31 -7.63
C ASN A 268 2.64 -5.56 -9.11
N PRO A 269 1.74 -6.52 -9.42
CA PRO A 269 1.44 -6.91 -10.79
C PRO A 269 0.79 -5.79 -11.62
N THR A 270 0.06 -4.90 -10.98
CA THR A 270 -0.60 -3.76 -11.62
C THR A 270 0.30 -2.52 -11.76
N LEU A 271 1.52 -2.58 -11.23
CA LEU A 271 2.49 -1.46 -11.20
C LEU A 271 1.93 -0.17 -10.56
N GLN A 272 0.91 -0.31 -9.71
CA GLN A 272 0.28 0.83 -9.04
C GLN A 272 1.16 1.43 -7.96
N TRP A 273 1.98 0.62 -7.30
CA TRP A 273 2.92 1.08 -6.29
C TRP A 273 4.27 1.39 -6.92
N LYS A 274 4.89 2.45 -6.44
CA LYS A 274 6.17 2.94 -6.95
C LYS A 274 7.22 2.95 -5.84
N PRO A 275 8.49 2.68 -6.16
CA PRO A 275 9.58 2.93 -5.22
C PRO A 275 9.52 4.37 -4.69
N GLY A 276 9.84 4.55 -3.41
CA GLY A 276 9.76 5.85 -2.71
C GLY A 276 8.41 6.14 -2.05
N MET A 277 7.33 5.38 -2.34
CA MET A 277 6.07 5.56 -1.63
C MET A 277 6.21 5.20 -0.15
N GLN A 278 5.56 6.01 0.69
CA GLN A 278 5.47 5.74 2.13
C GLN A 278 4.47 4.63 2.40
N ALA A 279 4.74 3.83 3.40
CA ALA A 279 3.87 2.77 3.87
C ALA A 279 3.93 2.66 5.41
N GLN A 280 3.01 1.93 5.98
CA GLN A 280 3.04 1.49 7.37
C GLN A 280 2.99 -0.03 7.39
N VAL A 281 3.81 -0.62 8.23
CA VAL A 281 3.82 -2.04 8.55
C VAL A 281 3.19 -2.20 9.92
N PHE A 282 2.24 -3.11 10.04
CA PHE A 282 1.56 -3.41 11.30
C PHE A 282 2.11 -4.71 11.86
N LEU A 283 2.88 -4.58 12.94
CA LEU A 283 3.46 -5.71 13.65
C LEU A 283 2.48 -6.23 14.69
N LYS A 284 2.35 -7.53 14.83
CA LYS A 284 1.58 -8.14 15.92
C LYS A 284 2.34 -7.95 17.24
N HIS A 285 1.74 -7.19 18.16
CA HIS A 285 2.36 -6.88 19.45
C HIS A 285 1.96 -7.83 20.56
N SER A 286 0.67 -8.19 20.62
CA SER A 286 0.13 -9.14 21.60
C SER A 286 -1.10 -9.82 21.00
N GLU A 287 -1.32 -11.07 21.39
CA GLU A 287 -2.57 -11.76 21.12
C GLU A 287 -3.28 -11.98 22.46
N LYS A 288 -4.54 -11.57 22.50
CA LYS A 288 -5.41 -11.75 23.67
C LYS A 288 -6.74 -12.32 23.19
N THR A 289 -7.19 -13.37 23.80
CA THR A 289 -8.54 -13.89 23.56
C THR A 289 -9.56 -13.01 24.28
N SER A 290 -10.36 -12.26 23.56
CA SER A 290 -11.37 -11.34 24.09
C SER A 290 -12.63 -11.37 23.27
N LEU A 291 -13.74 -10.79 23.79
CA LEU A 291 -14.93 -10.55 22.97
C LEU A 291 -14.57 -9.51 21.92
N ALA A 292 -14.83 -9.80 20.66
CA ALA A 292 -14.57 -8.84 19.58
C ALA A 292 -15.70 -8.86 18.55
N VAL A 293 -15.91 -7.72 17.93
CA VAL A 293 -16.89 -7.52 16.86
C VAL A 293 -16.19 -6.86 15.65
N PRO A 294 -16.72 -7.01 14.43
CA PRO A 294 -16.21 -6.26 13.28
C PRO A 294 -16.24 -4.76 13.54
N ALA A 295 -15.25 -4.04 13.02
CA ALA A 295 -15.14 -2.59 13.21
C ALA A 295 -16.38 -1.83 12.72
N ASP A 296 -16.99 -2.29 11.62
CA ASP A 296 -18.24 -1.72 11.07
C ASP A 296 -19.47 -1.87 11.97
N ALA A 297 -19.38 -2.71 13.01
CA ALA A 297 -20.46 -2.88 14.00
C ALA A 297 -20.45 -1.77 15.05
N VAL A 298 -19.34 -1.07 15.21
CA VAL A 298 -19.12 -0.09 16.29
C VAL A 298 -19.36 1.32 15.76
N ILE A 299 -20.22 2.05 16.45
CA ILE A 299 -20.54 3.43 16.13
C ILE A 299 -19.97 4.33 17.23
N HIS A 300 -19.22 5.34 16.81
CA HIS A 300 -18.70 6.39 17.68
C HIS A 300 -19.48 7.68 17.43
N ASP A 301 -20.08 8.21 18.48
CA ASP A 301 -20.80 9.48 18.44
C ASP A 301 -20.40 10.40 19.59
N GLN A 302 -21.07 11.55 19.73
CA GLN A 302 -20.78 12.53 20.79
C GLN A 302 -21.09 12.00 22.21
N HIS A 303 -21.87 10.96 22.34
CA HIS A 303 -22.32 10.39 23.61
C HIS A 303 -21.53 9.14 24.01
N GLY A 304 -20.67 8.63 23.12
CA GLY A 304 -19.78 7.52 23.36
C GLY A 304 -19.76 6.48 22.26
N THR A 305 -19.38 5.27 22.62
CA THR A 305 -19.28 4.15 21.69
C THR A 305 -20.41 3.16 21.93
N HIS A 306 -21.13 2.79 20.87
CA HIS A 306 -22.24 1.84 20.98
C HIS A 306 -22.31 0.89 19.79
N VAL A 307 -23.04 -0.21 19.97
CA VAL A 307 -23.36 -1.21 18.95
C VAL A 307 -24.88 -1.43 18.93
N TYR A 308 -25.41 -2.00 17.84
CA TYR A 308 -26.78 -2.42 17.79
C TYR A 308 -26.88 -3.92 18.05
N ILE A 309 -27.68 -4.31 19.06
CA ILE A 309 -27.98 -5.70 19.37
C ILE A 309 -29.37 -6.09 18.89
N GLN A 310 -29.52 -7.32 18.43
CA GLN A 310 -30.82 -7.90 18.13
C GLN A 310 -31.43 -8.44 19.42
N THR A 311 -32.52 -7.80 19.88
CA THR A 311 -33.24 -8.20 21.13
C THR A 311 -34.35 -9.17 20.90
N ALA A 312 -34.94 -9.20 19.69
CA ALA A 312 -35.96 -10.14 19.22
C ALA A 312 -35.91 -10.19 17.69
N THR A 313 -36.70 -11.07 17.07
CA THR A 313 -36.79 -11.12 15.60
C THR A 313 -37.07 -9.72 15.03
N ASN A 314 -36.21 -9.27 14.13
CA ASN A 314 -36.30 -7.96 13.45
C ASN A 314 -36.36 -6.75 14.38
N THR A 315 -35.91 -6.90 15.63
CA THR A 315 -35.92 -5.82 16.63
C THR A 315 -34.54 -5.57 17.13
N PHE A 316 -34.08 -4.33 16.97
CA PHE A 316 -32.73 -3.88 17.29
C PHE A 316 -32.74 -2.77 18.34
N ALA A 317 -31.75 -2.77 19.21
CA ALA A 317 -31.59 -1.75 20.24
C ALA A 317 -30.11 -1.33 20.32
N PRO A 318 -29.84 -0.04 20.51
CA PRO A 318 -28.49 0.43 20.78
C PRO A 318 -28.05 -0.02 22.18
N ARG A 319 -26.77 -0.36 22.32
CA ARG A 319 -26.15 -0.70 23.60
C ARG A 319 -24.79 -0.06 23.69
N MET A 320 -24.57 0.70 24.74
CA MET A 320 -23.27 1.29 25.05
C MET A 320 -22.25 0.18 25.31
N VAL A 321 -21.06 0.36 24.78
CA VAL A 321 -19.92 -0.56 24.94
C VAL A 321 -18.67 0.23 25.28
N LYS A 322 -17.76 -0.44 25.98
CA LYS A 322 -16.38 0.03 26.10
C LYS A 322 -15.50 -0.79 25.17
N THR A 323 -14.76 -0.13 24.33
CA THR A 323 -13.81 -0.73 23.42
C THR A 323 -12.44 -0.87 24.06
N GLY A 324 -11.66 -1.81 23.60
CA GLY A 324 -10.26 -2.00 23.96
C GLY A 324 -9.36 -1.90 22.75
N VAL A 325 -8.65 -2.97 22.45
CA VAL A 325 -7.78 -3.06 21.28
C VAL A 325 -8.61 -3.01 20.00
N GLU A 326 -8.16 -2.21 19.05
CA GLU A 326 -8.73 -2.09 17.72
C GLU A 326 -7.67 -2.45 16.68
N ASN A 327 -8.06 -3.25 15.71
CA ASN A 327 -7.27 -3.52 14.51
C ASN A 327 -8.10 -3.20 13.26
N PHE A 328 -7.59 -3.53 12.05
CA PHE A 328 -8.27 -3.17 10.78
C PHE A 328 -9.68 -3.72 10.65
N ASP A 329 -9.93 -4.90 11.16
CA ASP A 329 -11.16 -5.66 10.89
C ASP A 329 -12.04 -5.79 12.12
N THR A 330 -11.46 -5.73 13.32
CA THR A 330 -12.14 -6.06 14.59
C THR A 330 -11.81 -5.10 15.71
N VAL A 331 -12.79 -4.90 16.60
CA VAL A 331 -12.68 -4.08 17.81
C VAL A 331 -12.96 -4.97 19.02
N GLU A 332 -12.07 -4.94 20.00
CA GLU A 332 -12.28 -5.57 21.30
C GLU A 332 -13.39 -4.87 22.06
N ILE A 333 -14.28 -5.65 22.66
CA ILE A 333 -15.29 -5.15 23.58
C ILE A 333 -14.93 -5.59 25.00
N THR A 334 -14.56 -4.60 25.82
CA THR A 334 -14.16 -4.84 27.22
C THR A 334 -15.34 -4.83 28.17
N ASP A 335 -16.41 -4.11 27.82
CA ASP A 335 -17.63 -4.00 28.64
C ASP A 335 -18.86 -3.73 27.72
N GLY A 336 -20.05 -4.12 28.17
CA GLY A 336 -21.33 -3.87 27.49
C GLY A 336 -21.87 -5.02 26.67
N LEU A 337 -21.07 -6.04 26.28
CA LEU A 337 -21.53 -7.23 25.58
C LEU A 337 -21.17 -8.52 26.34
N LYS A 338 -21.94 -9.57 26.05
CA LYS A 338 -21.71 -10.93 26.55
C LYS A 338 -21.51 -11.89 25.38
N GLU A 339 -20.78 -12.95 25.62
CA GLU A 339 -20.69 -14.05 24.67
C GLU A 339 -22.09 -14.63 24.41
N GLY A 340 -22.46 -14.78 23.12
CA GLY A 340 -23.79 -15.19 22.70
C GLY A 340 -24.74 -14.04 22.32
N ASP A 341 -24.42 -12.78 22.65
CA ASP A 341 -25.20 -11.63 22.16
C ASP A 341 -25.15 -11.59 20.62
N THR A 342 -26.25 -11.19 19.99
CA THR A 342 -26.33 -11.03 18.52
C THR A 342 -26.20 -9.56 18.18
N VAL A 343 -25.12 -9.19 17.50
CA VAL A 343 -24.77 -7.80 17.14
C VAL A 343 -24.92 -7.59 15.64
N VAL A 344 -25.37 -6.40 15.25
CA VAL A 344 -25.43 -5.97 13.85
C VAL A 344 -24.02 -5.69 13.38
N VAL A 345 -23.55 -6.37 12.34
CA VAL A 345 -22.18 -6.27 11.80
C VAL A 345 -22.15 -5.55 10.45
N SER A 346 -23.28 -5.35 9.81
CA SER A 346 -23.44 -4.53 8.61
C SER A 346 -24.72 -3.72 8.70
N GLY A 347 -24.73 -2.49 8.22
CA GLY A 347 -25.89 -1.59 8.27
C GLY A 347 -26.15 -0.94 9.63
N ALA A 348 -25.22 -1.02 10.58
CA ALA A 348 -25.34 -0.42 11.92
C ALA A 348 -25.61 1.09 11.85
N TYR A 349 -24.92 1.80 10.98
CA TYR A 349 -25.09 3.24 10.79
C TYR A 349 -26.46 3.62 10.22
N LEU A 350 -27.07 2.74 9.43
CA LEU A 350 -28.44 2.92 8.94
C LEU A 350 -29.44 2.83 10.08
N LEU A 351 -29.26 1.87 11.01
CA LEU A 351 -30.10 1.75 12.21
C LEU A 351 -29.99 2.99 13.09
N TYR A 352 -28.80 3.53 13.25
CA TYR A 352 -28.55 4.79 13.98
C TYR A 352 -29.32 5.94 13.36
N SER A 353 -29.19 6.13 12.05
CA SER A 353 -29.90 7.20 11.32
C SER A 353 -31.42 7.05 11.38
N GLU A 354 -31.94 5.84 11.23
CA GLU A 354 -33.38 5.57 11.27
C GLU A 354 -33.95 5.81 12.69
N LEU A 355 -33.17 5.47 13.71
CA LEU A 355 -33.58 5.71 15.09
C LEU A 355 -33.65 7.21 15.43
N ILE A 356 -32.67 7.99 14.98
CA ILE A 356 -32.69 9.46 15.12
C ILE A 356 -33.92 10.05 14.40
N LEU A 357 -34.20 9.60 13.17
CA LEU A 357 -35.35 10.09 12.39
C LEU A 357 -36.69 9.76 13.08
N LYS A 358 -36.81 8.62 13.75
CA LYS A 358 -38.04 8.21 14.46
C LYS A 358 -38.21 8.86 15.83
N THR A 359 -37.13 9.09 16.53
CA THR A 359 -37.17 9.62 17.91
C THR A 359 -37.02 11.12 17.98
N GLY A 360 -36.46 11.75 16.92
CA GLY A 360 -36.16 13.19 16.88
C GLY A 360 -35.02 13.62 17.82
N THR A 361 -34.40 12.65 18.53
CA THR A 361 -33.31 12.85 19.48
C THR A 361 -32.28 11.75 19.32
N ASP A 362 -31.05 12.05 19.71
CA ASP A 362 -30.01 11.03 19.76
C ASP A 362 -30.39 9.94 20.76
N PRO A 363 -30.38 8.64 20.35
CA PRO A 363 -30.78 7.53 21.20
C PRO A 363 -29.91 7.38 22.46
N MET A 364 -28.72 7.94 22.47
CA MET A 364 -27.78 7.87 23.59
C MET A 364 -27.84 9.06 24.55
N ALA A 365 -28.52 10.15 24.19
CA ALA A 365 -28.63 11.36 25.02
C ALA A 365 -29.26 11.09 26.42
N SER A 366 -30.02 10.00 26.58
CA SER A 366 -30.70 9.66 27.85
C SER A 366 -29.88 8.80 28.83
N HIS A 367 -28.69 8.38 28.47
CA HIS A 367 -27.87 7.47 29.30
C HIS A 367 -26.81 8.17 30.17
N HIS A 368 -26.75 9.51 30.18
CA HIS A 368 -25.78 10.32 30.92
C HIS A 368 -26.24 10.76 32.33
N HIS A 369 -27.02 9.96 33.04
CA HIS A 369 -27.30 10.20 34.45
C HIS A 369 -27.01 8.91 35.25
N HIS A 370 -25.76 8.74 35.63
CA HIS A 370 -25.37 8.14 36.93
C HIS A 370 -23.87 8.34 37.16
#